data_9a0acbb75820b681efcf5c29ae1adb5e
#
_entry.id   9a0acbb75820b681efcf5c29ae1adb5e
#
_cell.length_a   1.000
_cell.length_b   1.000
_cell.length_c   1.000
_cell.angle_alpha   90.00
_cell.angle_beta   90.00
_cell.angle_gamma   90.00
#
_symmetry.space_group_name_H-M   'P 1'
#
loop_
_entity.id
_entity.type
_entity.pdbx_description
1 polymer ?
#
loop_
_entity_poly.entity_id
_entity_poly.type
_entity_poly.pdbx_seq_one_letter_code
_entity_poly.pdbx_strand_id
1 'polypeptide(L)'
;FSSRRRHTRFRNVTGVQTCALPISVVLALNMVDLAHKRGLELNLEVLQQALGIPCVATVATQGDGHRQLQALLQESLQDRAHWPQAPQEQSDASHDDERVMHLLQQLGVSAMQPDSLTEKLDRTVLHPLWGPLILSSLLFFVFQAVFAWARPPMEWIQAGTAGLSSWSAGALSGLGSPQWLISLVTDGLLAGMGSVVAFLPQILILFFFILALEESGYLPRAAFLLDRWMGGVGLSGRSFIPLLSSFACAIPGIMATRTISDPRDRIVTMLIAPLMTCSARLPVYALLIGAFVPQKTLAGGLGLQGLVLFVLYAAGILGAFGVAWVLKRLTTQGEVRMLMMELPAYHWPTPRHVALGLWQRAVSFLRRVGGVILFLTVALWFLGSFPAPPAGATGAPIEYSVAGTLGRWLSYLLEPVGFNWQISIALVPGMAAREVVVSSLATVYALGDGSPAAQLLQPVIAQGWSAATAYALLAWFVFAPQCLSTLAAVRRETNGWRIPALMVSYLFALAYVAAWITYRVALAWGA
;
A
#
# COMPACT_ATOMS: atom_id res chain seq x y z
N PHE A 1 25.26 -9.83 -15.56
CA PHE A 1 25.84 -8.71 -16.32
C PHE A 1 25.69 -7.45 -15.51
N SER A 2 26.74 -7.14 -14.73
CA SER A 2 26.90 -5.87 -14.03
C SER A 2 27.32 -4.82 -15.06
N SER A 3 26.38 -4.17 -15.70
CA SER A 3 26.65 -2.93 -16.41
C SER A 3 26.52 -1.81 -15.39
N ARG A 4 27.64 -1.26 -14.96
CA ARG A 4 27.74 0.08 -14.40
C ARG A 4 27.33 1.08 -15.48
N ARG A 5 26.05 1.18 -15.77
CA ARG A 5 25.51 2.32 -16.48
C ARG A 5 25.52 3.48 -15.50
N ARG A 6 26.47 4.38 -15.67
CA ARG A 6 26.41 5.73 -15.13
C ARG A 6 25.03 6.25 -15.48
N HIS A 7 24.24 6.53 -14.47
CA HIS A 7 22.98 7.25 -14.62
C HIS A 7 23.34 8.63 -15.21
N THR A 8 23.19 8.77 -16.52
CA THR A 8 22.98 10.07 -17.14
C THR A 8 21.70 10.59 -16.49
N ARG A 9 21.86 11.50 -15.54
CA ARG A 9 20.75 12.26 -14.99
C ARG A 9 20.12 12.98 -16.18
N PHE A 10 18.92 12.61 -16.54
CA PHE A 10 18.05 13.43 -17.36
C PHE A 10 17.76 14.72 -16.57
N ARG A 11 18.65 15.65 -16.64
CA ARG A 11 18.40 17.05 -16.28
C ARG A 11 17.74 17.66 -17.48
N ASN A 12 16.44 17.85 -17.40
CA ASN A 12 15.58 18.48 -18.39
C ASN A 12 15.64 17.83 -19.78
N VAL A 13 14.48 17.53 -20.34
CA VAL A 13 14.36 17.06 -21.73
C VAL A 13 14.94 18.11 -22.72
N THR A 14 15.09 19.36 -22.28
CA THR A 14 15.70 20.49 -23.00
C THR A 14 17.22 20.59 -22.86
N GLY A 15 17.88 19.70 -22.14
CA GLY A 15 19.34 19.75 -21.91
C GLY A 15 20.03 18.46 -22.25
N VAL A 16 19.54 17.68 -23.21
CA VAL A 16 20.29 16.59 -23.81
C VAL A 16 21.37 17.21 -24.69
N GLN A 17 22.51 17.51 -24.10
CA GLN A 17 23.77 17.50 -24.88
C GLN A 17 23.92 16.05 -25.35
N THR A 18 23.31 15.73 -26.46
CA THR A 18 23.59 14.53 -27.21
C THR A 18 25.06 14.57 -27.56
N CYS A 19 25.86 13.72 -26.93
CA CYS A 19 27.09 13.28 -27.53
C CYS A 19 26.78 13.02 -29.00
N ALA A 20 27.60 13.49 -29.92
CA ALA A 20 27.44 13.55 -31.37
C ALA A 20 27.27 12.16 -32.04
N LEU A 21 26.37 11.34 -31.56
CA LEU A 21 25.94 10.10 -32.19
C LEU A 21 24.59 10.37 -32.86
N PRO A 22 24.47 10.15 -34.15
CA PRO A 22 23.20 10.25 -34.85
C PRO A 22 22.22 9.30 -34.21
N ILE A 23 21.18 9.84 -33.57
CA ILE A 23 20.11 9.05 -32.97
C ILE A 23 19.03 8.87 -34.02
N SER A 24 18.84 7.64 -34.48
CA SER A 24 17.70 7.29 -35.33
C SER A 24 16.42 7.36 -34.49
N VAL A 25 15.44 8.16 -34.90
CA VAL A 25 14.19 8.39 -34.21
C VAL A 25 13.03 7.97 -35.08
N VAL A 26 12.08 7.24 -34.52
CA VAL A 26 10.76 6.92 -35.09
C VAL A 26 9.70 7.45 -34.16
N LEU A 27 8.73 8.18 -34.69
CA LEU A 27 7.59 8.68 -33.92
C LEU A 27 6.42 7.72 -34.03
N ALA A 28 6.07 7.04 -32.93
CA ALA A 28 4.86 6.24 -32.82
C ALA A 28 3.74 7.07 -32.17
N LEU A 29 2.76 7.50 -32.97
CA LEU A 29 1.56 8.19 -32.50
C LEU A 29 0.58 7.15 -31.98
N ASN A 30 0.46 7.03 -30.68
CA ASN A 30 -0.47 6.08 -30.06
C ASN A 30 -1.83 6.73 -29.77
N MET A 31 -2.87 5.90 -29.59
CA MET A 31 -4.25 6.33 -29.30
C MET A 31 -4.92 7.09 -30.47
N VAL A 32 -4.59 6.76 -31.70
CA VAL A 32 -5.17 7.41 -32.89
C VAL A 32 -6.68 7.17 -32.98
N ASP A 33 -7.18 6.04 -32.49
CA ASP A 33 -8.62 5.76 -32.35
C ASP A 33 -9.34 6.77 -31.46
N LEU A 34 -8.67 7.25 -30.42
CA LEU A 34 -9.20 8.29 -29.53
C LEU A 34 -9.17 9.67 -30.21
N ALA A 35 -8.11 9.94 -30.99
CA ALA A 35 -8.00 11.16 -31.78
C ALA A 35 -9.13 11.24 -32.80
N HIS A 36 -9.38 10.17 -33.56
CA HIS A 36 -10.50 10.10 -34.50
C HIS A 36 -11.88 10.27 -33.82
N LYS A 37 -12.11 9.63 -32.66
CA LYS A 37 -13.36 9.82 -31.87
C LYS A 37 -13.57 11.27 -31.42
N ARG A 38 -12.50 12.04 -31.27
CA ARG A 38 -12.53 13.47 -30.91
C ARG A 38 -12.54 14.41 -32.11
N GLY A 39 -12.72 13.86 -33.31
CA GLY A 39 -12.74 14.64 -34.56
C GLY A 39 -11.38 15.17 -35.00
N LEU A 40 -10.29 14.59 -34.46
CA LEU A 40 -8.92 14.93 -34.85
C LEU A 40 -8.49 13.97 -35.98
N GLU A 41 -8.45 14.48 -37.20
CA GLU A 41 -7.83 13.79 -38.33
C GLU A 41 -6.38 14.27 -38.47
N LEU A 42 -5.45 13.47 -37.94
CA LEU A 42 -4.02 13.75 -38.02
C LEU A 42 -3.47 13.29 -39.37
N ASN A 43 -3.04 14.23 -40.20
CA ASN A 43 -2.34 13.91 -41.43
C ASN A 43 -0.88 13.53 -41.13
N LEU A 44 -0.59 12.22 -41.15
CA LEU A 44 0.73 11.67 -40.84
C LEU A 44 1.80 12.11 -41.83
N GLU A 45 1.43 12.31 -43.09
CA GLU A 45 2.40 12.74 -44.13
C GLU A 45 2.89 14.17 -43.88
N VAL A 46 1.97 15.07 -43.52
CA VAL A 46 2.30 16.46 -43.15
C VAL A 46 3.19 16.48 -41.91
N LEU A 47 2.87 15.64 -40.92
CA LEU A 47 3.65 15.55 -39.69
C LEU A 47 5.05 14.98 -39.95
N GLN A 48 5.16 13.96 -40.76
CA GLN A 48 6.44 13.36 -41.18
C GLN A 48 7.31 14.33 -41.95
N GLN A 49 6.73 15.10 -42.89
CA GLN A 49 7.46 16.14 -43.64
C GLN A 49 7.92 17.27 -42.73
N ALA A 50 7.09 17.72 -41.80
CA ALA A 50 7.40 18.84 -40.91
C ALA A 50 8.46 18.48 -39.85
N LEU A 51 8.49 17.23 -39.38
CA LEU A 51 9.43 16.75 -38.38
C LEU A 51 10.69 16.13 -39.02
N GLY A 52 10.66 15.73 -40.28
CA GLY A 52 11.75 15.05 -40.97
C GLY A 52 12.06 13.66 -40.43
N ILE A 53 11.12 13.03 -39.71
CA ILE A 53 11.27 11.70 -39.10
C ILE A 53 10.08 10.81 -39.45
N PRO A 54 10.29 9.48 -39.59
CA PRO A 54 9.20 8.56 -39.86
C PRO A 54 8.17 8.55 -38.75
N CYS A 55 6.87 8.62 -39.12
CA CYS A 55 5.75 8.62 -38.20
C CYS A 55 4.84 7.43 -38.47
N VAL A 56 4.39 6.73 -37.43
CA VAL A 56 3.45 5.61 -37.53
C VAL A 56 2.27 5.82 -36.56
N ALA A 57 1.04 5.65 -37.08
CA ALA A 57 -0.16 5.59 -36.24
C ALA A 57 -0.26 4.22 -35.58
N THR A 58 -0.52 4.20 -34.27
CA THR A 58 -0.65 2.98 -33.50
C THR A 58 -1.85 3.02 -32.55
N VAL A 59 -2.48 1.86 -32.33
CA VAL A 59 -3.43 1.64 -31.25
C VAL A 59 -2.94 0.43 -30.46
N ALA A 60 -2.10 0.68 -29.46
CA ALA A 60 -1.38 -0.37 -28.75
C ALA A 60 -2.29 -1.42 -28.10
N THR A 61 -3.49 -1.03 -27.66
CA THR A 61 -4.48 -1.94 -27.05
C THR A 61 -5.12 -2.88 -28.05
N GLN A 62 -5.19 -2.51 -29.32
CA GLN A 62 -5.81 -3.28 -30.41
C GLN A 62 -4.76 -3.98 -31.28
N GLY A 63 -3.50 -3.58 -31.15
CA GLY A 63 -2.39 -4.12 -31.94
C GLY A 63 -2.27 -3.50 -33.35
N ASP A 64 -3.07 -2.45 -33.65
CA ASP A 64 -2.99 -1.74 -34.91
C ASP A 64 -1.70 -0.93 -35.01
N GLY A 65 -1.09 -0.90 -36.21
CA GLY A 65 0.18 -0.22 -36.46
C GLY A 65 1.42 -0.96 -35.98
N HIS A 66 1.26 -2.07 -35.23
CA HIS A 66 2.39 -2.81 -34.66
C HIS A 66 3.35 -3.35 -35.75
N ARG A 67 2.83 -3.93 -36.82
CA ARG A 67 3.64 -4.48 -37.93
C ARG A 67 4.41 -3.39 -38.66
N GLN A 68 3.78 -2.22 -38.89
CA GLN A 68 4.42 -1.08 -39.54
C GLN A 68 5.54 -0.53 -38.67
N LEU A 69 5.31 -0.35 -37.37
CA LEU A 69 6.33 0.07 -36.42
C LEU A 69 7.50 -0.91 -36.37
N GLN A 70 7.22 -2.20 -36.35
CA GLN A 70 8.25 -3.24 -36.33
C GLN A 70 9.08 -3.24 -37.64
N ALA A 71 8.44 -3.08 -38.79
CA ALA A 71 9.13 -2.98 -40.07
C ALA A 71 10.06 -1.77 -40.11
N LEU A 72 9.59 -0.59 -39.71
CA LEU A 72 10.43 0.62 -39.65
C LEU A 72 11.58 0.50 -38.66
N LEU A 73 11.37 -0.14 -37.50
CA LEU A 73 12.46 -0.40 -36.55
C LEU A 73 13.50 -1.37 -37.13
N GLN A 74 13.09 -2.39 -37.88
CA GLN A 74 14.00 -3.31 -38.54
C GLN A 74 14.81 -2.62 -39.65
N GLU A 75 14.17 -1.78 -40.45
CA GLU A 75 14.80 -0.98 -41.47
C GLU A 75 15.84 0.00 -40.89
N SER A 76 15.49 0.67 -39.77
CA SER A 76 16.43 1.57 -39.09
C SER A 76 17.66 0.87 -38.51
N LEU A 77 17.54 -0.43 -38.19
CA LEU A 77 18.66 -1.23 -37.71
C LEU A 77 19.58 -1.72 -38.87
N GLN A 78 19.00 -1.92 -40.04
CA GLN A 78 19.73 -2.42 -41.22
C GLN A 78 20.46 -1.33 -41.96
N ASP A 79 19.86 -0.15 -42.10
CA ASP A 79 20.43 0.98 -42.84
C ASP A 79 20.60 2.23 -41.98
N ARG A 80 21.54 2.17 -41.04
CA ARG A 80 21.85 3.29 -40.14
C ARG A 80 22.42 4.52 -40.84
N ALA A 81 23.03 4.35 -42.02
CA ALA A 81 23.71 5.41 -42.72
C ALA A 81 22.75 6.37 -43.47
N HIS A 82 21.61 5.85 -43.93
CA HIS A 82 20.62 6.60 -44.69
C HIS A 82 19.38 7.00 -43.88
N TRP A 83 19.36 6.66 -42.59
CA TRP A 83 18.22 6.99 -41.74
C TRP A 83 18.14 8.50 -41.49
N PRO A 84 16.94 9.10 -41.61
CA PRO A 84 16.78 10.52 -41.35
C PRO A 84 17.24 10.89 -39.94
N GLN A 85 18.19 11.81 -39.86
CA GLN A 85 18.67 12.33 -38.58
C GLN A 85 17.74 13.46 -38.14
N ALA A 86 17.39 13.48 -36.85
CA ALA A 86 16.65 14.60 -36.31
C ALA A 86 17.43 15.92 -36.54
N PRO A 87 16.77 17.00 -36.97
CA PRO A 87 17.43 18.27 -37.16
C PRO A 87 18.20 18.70 -35.92
N GLN A 88 19.52 18.93 -36.05
CA GLN A 88 20.35 19.45 -34.96
C GLN A 88 20.22 20.98 -34.87
N GLU A 89 19.05 21.47 -34.59
CA GLU A 89 18.88 22.86 -34.24
C GLU A 89 19.09 23.07 -32.75
N GLN A 90 19.88 24.06 -32.36
CA GLN A 90 19.97 24.54 -30.98
C GLN A 90 18.60 25.09 -30.62
N SER A 91 17.82 24.30 -29.86
CA SER A 91 16.48 24.71 -29.45
C SER A 91 16.59 25.73 -28.33
N ASP A 92 16.14 26.93 -28.61
CA ASP A 92 15.82 27.92 -27.59
C ASP A 92 14.37 27.68 -27.17
N ALA A 93 14.11 27.41 -25.88
CA ALA A 93 12.81 27.00 -25.39
C ALA A 93 11.66 27.96 -25.77
N SER A 94 11.97 29.22 -26.02
CA SER A 94 11.01 30.23 -26.48
C SER A 94 10.57 30.04 -27.94
N HIS A 95 11.43 29.49 -28.77
CA HIS A 95 11.13 29.19 -30.19
C HIS A 95 10.42 27.84 -30.35
N ASP A 96 10.57 26.93 -29.41
CA ASP A 96 9.91 25.61 -29.46
C ASP A 96 8.40 25.75 -29.37
N ASP A 97 7.89 26.64 -28.52
CA ASP A 97 6.46 26.87 -28.35
C ASP A 97 5.81 27.46 -29.63
N GLU A 98 6.48 28.44 -30.29
CA GLU A 98 5.99 28.99 -31.54
C GLU A 98 5.99 27.95 -32.67
N ARG A 99 7.02 27.11 -32.73
CA ARG A 99 7.13 26.03 -33.71
C ARG A 99 6.06 24.97 -33.52
N VAL A 100 5.75 24.59 -32.26
CA VAL A 100 4.66 23.68 -31.92
C VAL A 100 3.33 24.28 -32.34
N MET A 101 3.06 25.55 -32.05
CA MET A 101 1.83 26.23 -32.48
C MET A 101 1.68 26.29 -34.00
N HIS A 102 2.76 26.55 -34.72
CA HIS A 102 2.75 26.56 -36.19
C HIS A 102 2.48 25.16 -36.76
N LEU A 103 3.08 24.12 -36.21
CA LEU A 103 2.81 22.72 -36.56
C LEU A 103 1.36 22.32 -36.31
N LEU A 104 0.77 22.70 -35.16
CA LEU A 104 -0.63 22.44 -34.84
C LEU A 104 -1.58 23.13 -35.82
N GLN A 105 -1.25 24.35 -36.27
CA GLN A 105 -2.00 25.05 -37.30
C GLN A 105 -1.90 24.36 -38.68
N GLN A 106 -0.70 23.92 -39.09
CA GLN A 106 -0.49 23.17 -40.32
C GLN A 106 -1.23 21.82 -40.33
N LEU A 107 -1.30 21.15 -39.21
CA LEU A 107 -2.04 19.90 -39.05
C LEU A 107 -3.56 20.08 -38.96
N GLY A 108 -4.05 21.33 -39.01
CA GLY A 108 -5.48 21.62 -38.89
C GLY A 108 -6.08 21.20 -37.54
N VAL A 109 -5.24 21.06 -36.52
CA VAL A 109 -5.69 20.72 -35.18
C VAL A 109 -6.40 21.94 -34.58
N SER A 110 -7.67 22.11 -34.95
CA SER A 110 -8.58 23.04 -34.27
C SER A 110 -8.79 22.56 -32.82
N ALA A 111 -9.04 23.49 -31.90
CA ALA A 111 -9.22 23.19 -30.48
C ALA A 111 -10.04 21.91 -30.28
N MET A 112 -9.47 20.93 -29.58
CA MET A 112 -10.12 19.67 -29.24
C MET A 112 -11.54 19.93 -28.72
N GLN A 113 -12.54 19.32 -29.34
CA GLN A 113 -13.87 19.35 -28.77
C GLN A 113 -13.86 18.53 -27.47
N PRO A 114 -14.16 19.14 -26.33
CA PRO A 114 -14.21 18.42 -25.08
C PRO A 114 -15.26 17.31 -25.16
N ASP A 115 -14.94 16.13 -24.66
CA ASP A 115 -15.91 15.03 -24.58
C ASP A 115 -17.07 15.46 -23.67
N SER A 116 -18.23 15.64 -24.25
CA SER A 116 -19.42 16.18 -23.57
C SER A 116 -19.86 15.33 -22.36
N LEU A 117 -19.58 14.03 -22.37
CA LEU A 117 -19.85 13.14 -21.24
C LEU A 117 -18.84 13.35 -20.11
N THR A 118 -17.55 13.46 -20.44
CA THR A 118 -16.49 13.75 -19.45
C THR A 118 -16.74 15.09 -18.78
N GLU A 119 -17.11 16.12 -19.54
CA GLU A 119 -17.38 17.46 -18.99
C GLU A 119 -18.60 17.48 -18.04
N LYS A 120 -19.68 16.79 -18.41
CA LYS A 120 -20.87 16.66 -17.54
C LYS A 120 -20.56 15.93 -16.25
N LEU A 121 -19.78 14.85 -16.31
CA LEU A 121 -19.36 14.10 -15.13
C LEU A 121 -18.41 14.92 -14.26
N ASP A 122 -17.46 15.62 -14.87
CA ASP A 122 -16.48 16.44 -14.15
C ASP A 122 -17.14 17.61 -13.43
N ARG A 123 -18.20 18.19 -13.99
CA ARG A 123 -18.98 19.23 -13.33
C ARG A 123 -19.55 18.77 -11.97
N THR A 124 -19.88 17.49 -11.85
CA THR A 124 -20.42 16.91 -10.60
C THR A 124 -19.29 16.38 -9.70
N VAL A 125 -18.34 15.65 -10.28
CA VAL A 125 -17.27 14.99 -9.54
C VAL A 125 -16.25 15.98 -8.97
N LEU A 126 -15.96 17.07 -9.67
CA LEU A 126 -15.03 18.12 -9.22
C LEU A 126 -15.72 19.26 -8.45
N HIS A 127 -17.03 19.16 -8.20
CA HIS A 127 -17.76 20.16 -7.43
C HIS A 127 -17.26 20.21 -5.99
N PRO A 128 -17.06 21.40 -5.37
CA PRO A 128 -16.45 21.54 -4.07
C PRO A 128 -17.20 20.86 -2.91
N LEU A 129 -18.50 20.63 -3.04
CA LEU A 129 -19.33 19.93 -2.05
C LEU A 129 -19.65 18.50 -2.49
N TRP A 130 -20.11 18.30 -3.74
CA TRP A 130 -20.49 16.99 -4.25
C TRP A 130 -19.28 16.07 -4.48
N GLY A 131 -18.14 16.61 -4.90
CA GLY A 131 -16.93 15.85 -5.12
C GLY A 131 -16.46 15.09 -3.88
N PRO A 132 -16.21 15.76 -2.73
CA PRO A 132 -15.85 15.07 -1.48
C PRO A 132 -16.91 14.09 -1.00
N LEU A 133 -18.22 14.38 -1.20
CA LEU A 133 -19.29 13.47 -0.82
C LEU A 133 -19.28 12.19 -1.67
N ILE A 134 -19.14 12.32 -2.98
CA ILE A 134 -19.02 11.18 -3.91
C ILE A 134 -17.79 10.35 -3.56
N LEU A 135 -16.64 11.00 -3.34
CA LEU A 135 -15.41 10.32 -2.95
C LEU A 135 -15.59 9.56 -1.64
N SER A 136 -16.17 10.18 -0.62
CA SER A 136 -16.42 9.54 0.68
C SER A 136 -17.38 8.36 0.56
N SER A 137 -18.45 8.50 -0.22
CA SER A 137 -19.42 7.43 -0.47
C SER A 137 -18.79 6.27 -1.24
N LEU A 138 -17.97 6.57 -2.23
CA LEU A 138 -17.25 5.57 -3.00
C LEU A 138 -16.24 4.81 -2.13
N LEU A 139 -15.48 5.54 -1.30
CA LEU A 139 -14.55 4.93 -0.35
C LEU A 139 -15.28 4.05 0.66
N PHE A 140 -16.39 4.53 1.21
CA PHE A 140 -17.23 3.74 2.11
C PHE A 140 -17.70 2.44 1.44
N PHE A 141 -18.18 2.53 0.20
CA PHE A 141 -18.59 1.35 -0.57
C PHE A 141 -17.42 0.38 -0.81
N VAL A 142 -16.26 0.89 -1.22
CA VAL A 142 -15.05 0.07 -1.43
C VAL A 142 -14.65 -0.65 -0.13
N PHE A 143 -14.60 0.07 0.99
CA PHE A 143 -14.29 -0.56 2.28
C PHE A 143 -15.32 -1.59 2.68
N GLN A 144 -16.61 -1.28 2.55
CA GLN A 144 -17.69 -2.23 2.85
C GLN A 144 -17.58 -3.50 1.99
N ALA A 145 -17.33 -3.34 0.70
CA ALA A 145 -17.14 -4.47 -0.21
C ALA A 145 -15.91 -5.31 0.13
N VAL A 146 -14.77 -4.67 0.43
CA VAL A 146 -13.53 -5.35 0.82
C VAL A 146 -13.75 -6.21 2.08
N PHE A 147 -14.50 -5.72 3.06
CA PHE A 147 -14.74 -6.49 4.29
C PHE A 147 -15.85 -7.52 4.14
N ALA A 148 -16.98 -7.16 3.51
CA ALA A 148 -18.11 -8.07 3.38
C ALA A 148 -17.83 -9.21 2.37
N TRP A 149 -17.26 -8.90 1.21
CA TRP A 149 -17.06 -9.90 0.15
C TRP A 149 -15.82 -10.76 0.37
N ALA A 150 -14.81 -10.27 1.10
CA ALA A 150 -13.63 -11.07 1.41
C ALA A 150 -13.88 -12.12 2.50
N ARG A 151 -14.84 -11.88 3.40
CA ARG A 151 -15.08 -12.77 4.54
C ARG A 151 -15.38 -14.21 4.14
N PRO A 152 -16.35 -14.53 3.25
CA PRO A 152 -16.65 -15.90 2.90
C PRO A 152 -15.45 -16.67 2.31
N PRO A 153 -14.72 -16.18 1.29
CA PRO A 153 -13.58 -16.90 0.77
C PRO A 153 -12.42 -16.99 1.78
N MET A 154 -12.23 -16.01 2.67
CA MET A 154 -11.25 -16.11 3.75
C MET A 154 -11.61 -17.24 4.75
N GLU A 155 -12.87 -17.37 5.15
CA GLU A 155 -13.35 -18.41 6.04
C GLU A 155 -13.20 -19.80 5.39
N TRP A 156 -13.49 -19.95 4.11
CA TRP A 156 -13.26 -21.21 3.38
C TRP A 156 -11.78 -21.61 3.33
N ILE A 157 -10.88 -20.64 3.09
CA ILE A 157 -9.45 -20.92 3.10
C ILE A 157 -8.98 -21.30 4.50
N GLN A 158 -9.45 -20.60 5.55
CA GLN A 158 -9.12 -20.92 6.94
C GLN A 158 -9.63 -22.31 7.34
N ALA A 159 -10.86 -22.65 7.00
CA ALA A 159 -11.42 -24.00 7.24
C ALA A 159 -10.63 -25.07 6.48
N GLY A 160 -10.25 -24.81 5.23
CA GLY A 160 -9.44 -25.72 4.43
C GLY A 160 -8.04 -25.94 5.02
N THR A 161 -7.39 -24.85 5.47
CA THR A 161 -6.06 -24.95 6.11
C THR A 161 -6.12 -25.64 7.47
N ALA A 162 -7.18 -25.40 8.27
CA ALA A 162 -7.41 -26.12 9.53
C ALA A 162 -7.65 -27.61 9.29
N GLY A 163 -8.46 -27.97 8.29
CA GLY A 163 -8.67 -29.36 7.90
C GLY A 163 -7.38 -30.05 7.41
N LEU A 164 -6.55 -29.35 6.65
CA LEU A 164 -5.25 -29.86 6.22
C LEU A 164 -4.27 -30.03 7.39
N SER A 165 -4.31 -29.10 8.36
CA SER A 165 -3.51 -29.18 9.58
C SER A 165 -3.90 -30.38 10.43
N SER A 166 -5.19 -30.58 10.68
CA SER A 166 -5.69 -31.74 11.45
C SER A 166 -5.41 -33.08 10.76
N TRP A 167 -5.57 -33.16 9.45
CA TRP A 167 -5.24 -34.34 8.66
C TRP A 167 -3.74 -34.66 8.74
N SER A 168 -2.87 -33.65 8.55
CA SER A 168 -1.42 -33.83 8.63
C SER A 168 -0.95 -34.24 10.03
N ALA A 169 -1.56 -33.67 11.08
CA ALA A 169 -1.30 -34.08 12.47
C ALA A 169 -1.65 -35.55 12.69
N GLY A 170 -2.83 -36.00 12.22
CA GLY A 170 -3.26 -37.39 12.30
C GLY A 170 -2.35 -38.35 11.52
N ALA A 171 -1.96 -37.97 10.29
CA ALA A 171 -1.07 -38.78 9.47
C ALA A 171 0.34 -38.92 10.10
N LEU A 172 0.91 -37.82 10.60
CA LEU A 172 2.23 -37.82 11.24
C LEU A 172 2.24 -38.55 12.58
N SER A 173 1.18 -38.43 13.37
CA SER A 173 1.03 -39.19 14.61
C SER A 173 0.88 -40.71 14.35
N GLY A 174 0.16 -41.10 13.29
CA GLY A 174 0.06 -42.50 12.84
C GLY A 174 1.38 -43.10 12.38
N LEU A 175 2.32 -42.28 11.89
CA LEU A 175 3.68 -42.67 11.53
C LEU A 175 4.66 -42.67 12.73
N GLY A 176 4.19 -42.38 13.96
CA GLY A 176 5.04 -42.32 15.15
C GLY A 176 6.01 -41.14 15.17
N SER A 177 5.72 -40.07 14.42
CA SER A 177 6.59 -38.89 14.36
C SER A 177 6.68 -38.18 15.70
N PRO A 178 7.85 -37.60 16.05
CA PRO A 178 8.01 -36.88 17.31
C PRO A 178 7.13 -35.63 17.34
N GLN A 179 6.62 -35.26 18.53
CA GLN A 179 5.68 -34.17 18.74
C GLN A 179 6.17 -32.82 18.20
N TRP A 180 7.47 -32.53 18.31
CA TRP A 180 8.03 -31.31 17.78
C TRP A 180 7.92 -31.19 16.25
N LEU A 181 7.99 -32.33 15.53
CA LEU A 181 7.86 -32.35 14.07
C LEU A 181 6.41 -32.13 13.65
N ILE A 182 5.47 -32.70 14.40
CA ILE A 182 4.02 -32.48 14.18
C ILE A 182 3.73 -30.99 14.36
N SER A 183 4.14 -30.39 15.47
CA SER A 183 3.95 -28.96 15.75
C SER A 183 4.68 -28.06 14.73
N LEU A 184 5.85 -28.41 14.25
CA LEU A 184 6.52 -27.66 13.17
C LEU A 184 5.68 -27.61 11.91
N VAL A 185 5.10 -28.74 11.51
CA VAL A 185 4.30 -28.84 10.29
C VAL A 185 2.96 -28.12 10.47
N THR A 186 2.26 -28.33 11.59
CA THR A 186 0.93 -27.75 11.85
C THR A 186 1.01 -26.26 12.19
N ASP A 187 1.80 -25.90 13.19
CA ASP A 187 1.79 -24.55 13.79
C ASP A 187 2.84 -23.64 13.14
N GLY A 188 3.93 -24.21 12.63
CA GLY A 188 4.97 -23.47 11.92
C GLY A 188 4.65 -23.28 10.45
N LEU A 189 4.55 -24.37 9.68
CA LEU A 189 4.44 -24.30 8.22
C LEU A 189 3.01 -24.06 7.73
N LEU A 190 2.06 -24.93 8.12
CA LEU A 190 0.69 -24.86 7.62
C LEU A 190 -0.04 -23.63 8.15
N ALA A 191 0.12 -23.28 9.43
CA ALA A 191 -0.44 -22.07 9.98
C ALA A 191 0.14 -20.82 9.30
N GLY A 192 1.46 -20.78 9.05
CA GLY A 192 2.11 -19.68 8.35
C GLY A 192 1.66 -19.54 6.90
N MET A 193 1.58 -20.63 6.15
CA MET A 193 1.06 -20.63 4.78
C MET A 193 -0.44 -20.27 4.73
N GLY A 194 -1.22 -20.84 5.64
CA GLY A 194 -2.65 -20.61 5.74
C GLY A 194 -2.98 -19.14 5.99
N SER A 195 -2.26 -18.48 6.90
CA SER A 195 -2.45 -17.07 7.18
C SER A 195 -2.20 -16.20 5.95
N VAL A 196 -1.12 -16.45 5.20
CA VAL A 196 -0.79 -15.71 3.97
C VAL A 196 -1.88 -15.84 2.91
N VAL A 197 -2.35 -17.09 2.67
CA VAL A 197 -3.36 -17.36 1.64
C VAL A 197 -4.74 -16.86 2.06
N ALA A 198 -5.05 -16.91 3.36
CA ALA A 198 -6.33 -16.42 3.89
C ALA A 198 -6.55 -14.92 3.63
N PHE A 199 -5.49 -14.10 3.61
CA PHE A 199 -5.61 -12.66 3.31
C PHE A 199 -5.64 -12.32 1.82
N LEU A 200 -5.33 -13.27 0.94
CA LEU A 200 -5.27 -13.04 -0.50
C LEU A 200 -6.59 -12.52 -1.10
N PRO A 201 -7.77 -13.09 -0.76
CA PRO A 201 -9.04 -12.58 -1.28
C PRO A 201 -9.28 -11.10 -0.95
N GLN A 202 -9.01 -10.68 0.29
CA GLN A 202 -9.19 -9.30 0.71
C GLN A 202 -8.31 -8.33 -0.07
N ILE A 203 -7.06 -8.72 -0.30
CA ILE A 203 -6.10 -7.95 -1.07
C ILE A 203 -6.53 -7.86 -2.55
N LEU A 204 -7.02 -8.97 -3.13
CA LEU A 204 -7.47 -9.01 -4.52
C LEU A 204 -8.71 -8.14 -4.75
N ILE A 205 -9.70 -8.20 -3.86
CA ILE A 205 -10.90 -7.35 -3.96
C ILE A 205 -10.52 -5.88 -3.88
N LEU A 206 -9.61 -5.52 -2.97
CA LEU A 206 -9.11 -4.15 -2.89
C LEU A 206 -8.43 -3.71 -4.18
N PHE A 207 -7.51 -4.54 -4.70
CA PHE A 207 -6.81 -4.21 -5.94
C PHE A 207 -7.75 -4.14 -7.14
N PHE A 208 -8.81 -4.94 -7.14
CA PHE A 208 -9.86 -4.85 -8.14
C PHE A 208 -10.47 -3.43 -8.17
N PHE A 209 -10.88 -2.91 -7.01
CA PHE A 209 -11.44 -1.56 -6.94
C PHE A 209 -10.41 -0.48 -7.30
N ILE A 210 -9.17 -0.59 -6.81
CA ILE A 210 -8.12 0.38 -7.14
C ILE A 210 -7.87 0.39 -8.65
N LEU A 211 -7.74 -0.77 -9.30
CA LEU A 211 -7.54 -0.87 -10.74
C LEU A 211 -8.75 -0.34 -11.52
N ALA A 212 -9.96 -0.68 -11.08
CA ALA A 212 -11.18 -0.18 -11.71
C ALA A 212 -11.28 1.35 -11.63
N LEU A 213 -10.94 1.94 -10.48
CA LEU A 213 -10.93 3.39 -10.29
C LEU A 213 -9.79 4.08 -11.07
N GLU A 214 -8.64 3.42 -11.16
CA GLU A 214 -7.49 3.90 -11.94
C GLU A 214 -7.82 3.93 -13.43
N GLU A 215 -8.29 2.81 -13.98
CA GLU A 215 -8.66 2.70 -15.39
C GLU A 215 -9.87 3.56 -15.77
N SER A 216 -10.83 3.72 -14.86
CA SER A 216 -11.98 4.60 -15.13
C SER A 216 -11.62 6.08 -15.30
N GLY A 217 -10.41 6.49 -14.89
CA GLY A 217 -9.98 7.88 -14.86
C GLY A 217 -10.51 8.69 -13.66
N TYR A 218 -11.14 8.02 -12.68
CA TYR A 218 -11.62 8.67 -11.46
C TYR A 218 -10.49 9.05 -10.51
N LEU A 219 -9.46 8.22 -10.40
CA LEU A 219 -8.36 8.41 -9.45
C LEU A 219 -7.59 9.74 -9.62
N PRO A 220 -7.25 10.19 -10.86
CA PRO A 220 -6.68 11.52 -11.09
C PRO A 220 -7.58 12.66 -10.59
N ARG A 221 -8.90 12.53 -10.73
CA ARG A 221 -9.87 13.54 -10.26
C ARG A 221 -9.96 13.60 -8.75
N ALA A 222 -9.93 12.45 -8.09
CA ALA A 222 -9.84 12.39 -6.64
C ALA A 222 -8.54 13.03 -6.13
N ALA A 223 -7.40 12.80 -6.81
CA ALA A 223 -6.14 13.45 -6.49
C ALA A 223 -6.20 14.97 -6.68
N PHE A 224 -6.81 15.44 -7.77
CA PHE A 224 -7.01 16.87 -8.03
C PHE A 224 -7.92 17.52 -6.98
N LEU A 225 -9.03 16.86 -6.62
CA LEU A 225 -9.96 17.36 -5.61
C LEU A 225 -9.30 17.57 -4.24
N LEU A 226 -8.38 16.68 -3.87
CA LEU A 226 -7.69 16.69 -2.59
C LEU A 226 -6.34 17.42 -2.62
N ASP A 227 -5.89 17.90 -3.79
CA ASP A 227 -4.61 18.61 -3.94
C ASP A 227 -4.52 19.83 -3.02
N ARG A 228 -5.62 20.58 -2.88
CA ARG A 228 -5.68 21.73 -1.97
C ARG A 228 -5.44 21.34 -0.51
N TRP A 229 -5.95 20.20 -0.06
CA TRP A 229 -5.79 19.72 1.32
C TRP A 229 -4.39 19.14 1.52
N MET A 230 -3.89 18.41 0.54
CA MET A 230 -2.51 17.90 0.53
C MET A 230 -1.50 19.05 0.50
N GLY A 231 -1.76 20.10 -0.28
CA GLY A 231 -0.94 21.31 -0.34
C GLY A 231 -0.81 22.02 1.00
N GLY A 232 -1.85 21.97 1.84
CA GLY A 232 -1.83 22.53 3.20
C GLY A 232 -0.78 21.90 4.13
N VAL A 233 -0.42 20.63 3.89
CA VAL A 233 0.67 19.93 4.60
C VAL A 233 1.97 19.83 3.76
N GLY A 234 2.02 20.53 2.63
CA GLY A 234 3.19 20.61 1.76
C GLY A 234 3.40 19.38 0.87
N LEU A 235 2.38 18.55 0.66
CA LEU A 235 2.40 17.40 -0.24
C LEU A 235 1.63 17.70 -1.53
N SER A 236 2.03 17.07 -2.63
CA SER A 236 1.26 17.13 -3.88
C SER A 236 0.02 16.21 -3.82
N GLY A 237 -1.05 16.53 -4.55
CA GLY A 237 -2.24 15.70 -4.65
C GLY A 237 -1.96 14.27 -5.13
N ARG A 238 -0.86 14.06 -5.86
CA ARG A 238 -0.41 12.71 -6.25
C ARG A 238 -0.08 11.81 -5.06
N SER A 239 0.25 12.39 -3.90
CA SER A 239 0.48 11.64 -2.66
C SER A 239 -0.79 11.01 -2.09
N PHE A 240 -1.97 11.50 -2.48
CA PHE A 240 -3.25 10.95 -2.01
C PHE A 240 -3.45 9.49 -2.42
N ILE A 241 -3.12 9.13 -3.67
CA ILE A 241 -3.30 7.76 -4.18
C ILE A 241 -2.51 6.72 -3.37
N PRO A 242 -1.19 6.90 -3.14
CA PRO A 242 -0.41 6.08 -2.23
C PRO A 242 -0.98 5.98 -0.82
N LEU A 243 -1.40 7.11 -0.24
CA LEU A 243 -1.94 7.14 1.12
C LEU A 243 -3.28 6.43 1.21
N LEU A 244 -4.17 6.62 0.23
CA LEU A 244 -5.43 5.91 0.14
C LEU A 244 -5.23 4.39 0.06
N SER A 245 -4.32 3.94 -0.81
CA SER A 245 -3.98 2.52 -0.92
C SER A 245 -3.43 1.95 0.39
N SER A 246 -2.78 2.79 1.20
CA SER A 246 -2.17 2.37 2.48
C SER A 246 -3.19 2.06 3.57
N PHE A 247 -4.44 2.54 3.47
CA PHE A 247 -5.53 2.14 4.39
C PHE A 247 -5.85 0.65 4.28
N ALA A 248 -5.66 0.06 3.14
CA ALA A 248 -5.82 -1.37 3.00
C ALA A 248 -4.51 -2.11 3.27
N CYS A 249 -3.42 -1.68 2.63
CA CYS A 249 -2.10 -2.25 2.84
C CYS A 249 -1.02 -1.22 2.48
N ALA A 250 -0.05 -1.01 3.38
CA ALA A 250 1.03 -0.05 3.17
C ALA A 250 1.97 -0.44 2.00
N ILE A 251 2.13 -1.73 1.69
CA ILE A 251 3.04 -2.20 0.64
C ILE A 251 2.65 -1.62 -0.74
N PRO A 252 1.41 -1.83 -1.25
CA PRO A 252 1.00 -1.22 -2.51
C PRO A 252 1.01 0.31 -2.45
N GLY A 253 0.68 0.91 -1.31
CA GLY A 253 0.79 2.34 -1.12
C GLY A 253 2.22 2.84 -1.33
N ILE A 254 3.22 2.20 -0.73
CA ILE A 254 4.64 2.53 -0.93
C ILE A 254 5.06 2.32 -2.39
N MET A 255 4.62 1.24 -3.04
CA MET A 255 4.92 1.02 -4.45
C MET A 255 4.27 2.08 -5.36
N ALA A 256 3.07 2.54 -5.03
CA ALA A 256 2.38 3.59 -5.76
C ALA A 256 3.07 4.96 -5.66
N THR A 257 3.95 5.18 -4.67
CA THR A 257 4.74 6.43 -4.59
C THR A 257 5.67 6.66 -5.77
N ARG A 258 5.89 5.65 -6.62
CA ARG A 258 6.64 5.78 -7.88
C ARG A 258 6.01 6.77 -8.86
N THR A 259 4.70 7.01 -8.75
CA THR A 259 3.98 8.01 -9.56
C THR A 259 4.28 9.44 -9.16
N ILE A 260 4.89 9.65 -7.99
CA ILE A 260 5.28 10.96 -7.50
C ILE A 260 6.62 11.34 -8.13
N SER A 261 6.62 12.41 -8.91
CA SER A 261 7.81 12.88 -9.64
C SER A 261 8.84 13.56 -8.74
N ASP A 262 8.40 14.23 -7.67
CA ASP A 262 9.31 14.86 -6.71
C ASP A 262 9.88 13.81 -5.74
N PRO A 263 11.23 13.64 -5.69
CA PRO A 263 11.85 12.65 -4.81
C PRO A 263 11.60 12.90 -3.31
N ARG A 264 11.43 14.16 -2.91
CA ARG A 264 11.19 14.54 -1.51
C ARG A 264 9.78 14.19 -1.10
N ASP A 265 8.78 14.59 -1.90
CA ASP A 265 7.38 14.22 -1.69
C ASP A 265 7.21 12.70 -1.67
N ARG A 266 7.92 12.00 -2.56
CA ARG A 266 7.95 10.55 -2.60
C ARG A 266 8.46 9.95 -1.29
N ILE A 267 9.57 10.43 -0.75
CA ILE A 267 10.14 9.93 0.53
C ILE A 267 9.21 10.27 1.69
N VAL A 268 8.70 11.50 1.79
CA VAL A 268 7.77 11.89 2.85
C VAL A 268 6.52 11.03 2.80
N THR A 269 5.94 10.83 1.61
CA THR A 269 4.75 9.98 1.43
C THR A 269 5.03 8.53 1.85
N MET A 270 6.21 7.96 1.52
CA MET A 270 6.61 6.63 1.99
C MET A 270 6.72 6.56 3.52
N LEU A 271 7.27 7.61 4.14
CA LEU A 271 7.43 7.65 5.59
C LEU A 271 6.09 7.72 6.32
N ILE A 272 5.13 8.50 5.84
CA ILE A 272 3.82 8.65 6.49
C ILE A 272 2.80 7.56 6.14
N ALA A 273 3.00 6.83 5.03
CA ALA A 273 2.11 5.74 4.60
C ALA A 273 1.82 4.69 5.71
N PRO A 274 2.77 4.30 6.57
CA PRO A 274 2.52 3.38 7.67
C PRO A 274 1.59 3.92 8.77
N LEU A 275 1.38 5.21 8.88
CA LEU A 275 0.46 5.81 9.84
C LEU A 275 -1.00 5.64 9.44
N MET A 276 -1.27 5.39 8.15
CA MET A 276 -2.62 5.03 7.70
C MET A 276 -3.02 3.69 8.32
N THR A 277 -4.19 3.66 8.95
CA THR A 277 -4.69 2.47 9.63
C THR A 277 -5.06 1.41 8.61
N CYS A 278 -4.23 0.37 8.47
CA CYS A 278 -4.49 -0.73 7.54
C CYS A 278 -5.48 -1.76 8.12
N SER A 279 -6.06 -2.57 7.23
CA SER A 279 -7.04 -3.61 7.60
C SER A 279 -6.53 -4.64 8.60
N ALA A 280 -5.22 -4.94 8.60
CA ALA A 280 -4.61 -5.88 9.54
C ALA A 280 -4.62 -5.42 11.01
N ARG A 281 -4.91 -4.16 11.29
CA ARG A 281 -5.09 -3.64 12.66
C ARG A 281 -6.48 -3.92 13.23
N LEU A 282 -7.48 -4.12 12.36
CA LEU A 282 -8.88 -4.27 12.79
C LEU A 282 -9.13 -5.43 13.74
N PRO A 283 -8.54 -6.63 13.60
CA PRO A 283 -8.73 -7.71 14.56
C PRO A 283 -8.32 -7.32 15.99
N VAL A 284 -7.21 -6.58 16.13
CA VAL A 284 -6.74 -6.10 17.45
C VAL A 284 -7.68 -5.01 17.98
N TYR A 285 -8.12 -4.08 17.14
CA TYR A 285 -9.08 -3.05 17.53
C TYR A 285 -10.42 -3.67 17.95
N ALA A 286 -10.93 -4.63 17.17
CA ALA A 286 -12.17 -5.33 17.51
C ALA A 286 -12.07 -6.09 18.83
N LEU A 287 -10.94 -6.76 19.09
CA LEU A 287 -10.69 -7.44 20.36
C LEU A 287 -10.71 -6.47 21.54
N LEU A 288 -9.92 -5.41 21.49
CA LEU A 288 -9.77 -4.47 22.60
C LEU A 288 -11.02 -3.61 22.81
N ILE A 289 -11.62 -3.11 21.74
CA ILE A 289 -12.87 -2.34 21.81
C ILE A 289 -14.00 -3.22 22.33
N GLY A 290 -14.09 -4.47 21.85
CA GLY A 290 -15.10 -5.42 22.33
C GLY A 290 -14.97 -5.79 23.81
N ALA A 291 -13.73 -5.85 24.33
CA ALA A 291 -13.47 -6.22 25.72
C ALA A 291 -13.63 -5.05 26.72
N PHE A 292 -13.24 -3.82 26.33
CA PHE A 292 -13.12 -2.70 27.27
C PHE A 292 -14.10 -1.53 27.01
N VAL A 293 -14.70 -1.46 25.81
CA VAL A 293 -15.64 -0.40 25.49
C VAL A 293 -17.08 -0.93 25.56
N PRO A 294 -17.90 -0.39 26.50
CA PRO A 294 -19.25 -0.87 26.67
C PRO A 294 -20.12 -0.62 25.43
N GLN A 295 -21.04 -1.55 25.16
CA GLN A 295 -22.01 -1.42 24.07
C GLN A 295 -23.12 -0.43 24.46
N LYS A 296 -22.78 0.86 24.51
CA LYS A 296 -23.73 1.95 24.76
C LYS A 296 -23.98 2.71 23.47
N THR A 297 -25.25 3.02 23.21
CA THR A 297 -25.64 3.96 22.16
C THR A 297 -25.68 5.37 22.74
N LEU A 298 -24.93 6.28 22.13
CA LEU A 298 -25.03 7.72 22.44
C LEU A 298 -26.29 8.32 21.80
N ALA A 299 -26.62 9.54 22.23
CA ALA A 299 -27.70 10.32 21.65
C ALA A 299 -27.56 10.37 20.10
N GLY A 300 -28.61 9.94 19.37
CA GLY A 300 -28.58 9.90 17.90
C GLY A 300 -28.29 8.51 17.28
N GLY A 301 -28.24 7.42 18.06
CA GLY A 301 -28.07 6.07 17.54
C GLY A 301 -26.63 5.67 17.20
N LEU A 302 -25.66 6.51 17.53
CA LEU A 302 -24.23 6.21 17.34
C LEU A 302 -23.73 5.27 18.45
N GLY A 303 -23.20 4.11 18.08
CA GLY A 303 -22.56 3.19 19.01
C GLY A 303 -21.20 3.71 19.49
N LEU A 304 -20.95 3.67 20.81
CA LEU A 304 -19.70 4.12 21.41
C LEU A 304 -18.46 3.38 20.82
N GLN A 305 -18.59 2.09 20.56
CA GLN A 305 -17.53 1.28 19.94
C GLN A 305 -17.15 1.77 18.54
N GLY A 306 -18.15 2.16 17.73
CA GLY A 306 -17.93 2.75 16.42
C GLY A 306 -17.25 4.12 16.50
N LEU A 307 -17.62 4.94 17.50
CA LEU A 307 -16.98 6.23 17.74
C LEU A 307 -15.50 6.07 18.10
N VAL A 308 -15.17 5.14 18.99
CA VAL A 308 -13.78 4.84 19.36
C VAL A 308 -12.97 4.42 18.13
N LEU A 309 -13.52 3.53 17.31
CA LEU A 309 -12.89 3.11 16.07
C LEU A 309 -12.65 4.31 15.13
N PHE A 310 -13.64 5.18 14.96
CA PHE A 310 -13.50 6.40 14.15
C PHE A 310 -12.38 7.31 14.69
N VAL A 311 -12.31 7.50 16.01
CA VAL A 311 -11.25 8.33 16.65
C VAL A 311 -9.87 7.73 16.39
N LEU A 312 -9.71 6.40 16.43
CA LEU A 312 -8.43 5.73 16.13
C LEU A 312 -8.00 5.96 14.67
N TYR A 313 -8.93 5.90 13.71
CA TYR A 313 -8.65 6.22 12.31
C TYR A 313 -8.29 7.69 12.13
N ALA A 314 -9.07 8.58 12.73
CA ALA A 314 -8.79 10.02 12.68
C ALA A 314 -7.42 10.36 13.31
N ALA A 315 -7.06 9.73 14.43
CA ALA A 315 -5.76 9.90 15.06
C ALA A 315 -4.61 9.46 14.13
N GLY A 316 -4.77 8.35 13.40
CA GLY A 316 -3.79 7.90 12.40
C GLY A 316 -3.60 8.92 11.26
N ILE A 317 -4.69 9.44 10.72
CA ILE A 317 -4.68 10.46 9.65
C ILE A 317 -4.04 11.76 10.14
N LEU A 318 -4.48 12.27 11.29
CA LEU A 318 -3.94 13.51 11.88
C LEU A 318 -2.46 13.34 12.23
N GLY A 319 -2.07 12.19 12.75
CA GLY A 319 -0.68 11.84 13.01
C GLY A 319 0.16 11.83 11.74
N ALA A 320 -0.36 11.27 10.65
CA ALA A 320 0.33 11.27 9.35
C ALA A 320 0.52 12.69 8.81
N PHE A 321 -0.49 13.54 8.89
CA PHE A 321 -0.39 14.94 8.47
C PHE A 321 0.56 15.74 9.36
N GLY A 322 0.53 15.51 10.69
CA GLY A 322 1.46 16.12 11.62
C GLY A 322 2.92 15.75 11.31
N VAL A 323 3.19 14.47 11.09
CA VAL A 323 4.53 13.98 10.70
C VAL A 323 4.94 14.53 9.33
N ALA A 324 4.03 14.57 8.34
CA ALA A 324 4.30 15.17 7.03
C ALA A 324 4.72 16.63 7.17
N TRP A 325 3.97 17.41 7.94
CA TRP A 325 4.25 18.82 8.18
C TRP A 325 5.62 19.03 8.86
N VAL A 326 5.95 18.22 9.88
CA VAL A 326 7.25 18.27 10.55
C VAL A 326 8.38 17.90 9.57
N LEU A 327 8.26 16.79 8.87
CA LEU A 327 9.26 16.34 7.90
C LEU A 327 9.47 17.37 6.79
N LYS A 328 8.39 17.97 6.30
CA LYS A 328 8.48 19.02 5.30
C LYS A 328 9.19 20.26 5.84
N ARG A 329 8.88 20.73 7.05
CA ARG A 329 9.59 21.85 7.67
C ARG A 329 11.08 21.60 7.89
N LEU A 330 11.46 20.36 8.26
CA LEU A 330 12.85 19.98 8.45
C LEU A 330 13.62 19.83 7.13
N THR A 331 12.89 19.52 6.04
CA THR A 331 13.53 19.19 4.76
C THR A 331 13.42 20.33 3.73
N THR A 332 12.71 21.43 4.04
CA THR A 332 12.27 22.39 3.03
C THR A 332 13.26 23.51 2.78
N GLN A 333 13.78 23.48 1.56
CA GLN A 333 13.97 24.66 0.72
C GLN A 333 13.46 24.25 -0.68
N GLY A 334 12.19 24.43 -0.96
CA GLY A 334 11.62 24.08 -2.26
C GLY A 334 10.23 24.68 -2.43
N GLU A 335 10.00 25.32 -3.57
CA GLU A 335 8.70 25.86 -3.98
C GLU A 335 7.64 24.76 -4.05
N VAL A 336 6.44 25.06 -3.56
CA VAL A 336 5.27 24.19 -3.76
C VAL A 336 4.95 24.20 -5.25
N ARG A 337 5.25 23.12 -5.94
CA ARG A 337 4.87 22.99 -7.35
C ARG A 337 3.40 22.67 -7.44
N MET A 338 2.65 23.54 -8.12
CA MET A 338 1.25 23.27 -8.47
C MET A 338 1.15 21.96 -9.25
N LEU A 339 0.11 21.18 -8.94
CA LEU A 339 -0.19 19.96 -9.65
C LEU A 339 -0.70 20.29 -11.06
N MET A 340 0.20 20.30 -12.03
CA MET A 340 -0.15 20.33 -13.45
C MET A 340 -0.45 18.89 -13.88
N MET A 341 -1.71 18.55 -14.02
CA MET A 341 -2.14 17.22 -14.43
C MET A 341 -3.29 17.32 -15.43
N GLU A 342 -3.10 16.74 -16.60
CA GLU A 342 -4.20 16.53 -17.53
C GLU A 342 -5.12 15.45 -16.98
N LEU A 343 -6.42 15.73 -16.96
CA LEU A 343 -7.42 14.76 -16.54
C LEU A 343 -7.76 13.86 -17.74
N PRO A 344 -7.49 12.55 -17.70
CA PRO A 344 -7.81 11.64 -18.78
C PRO A 344 -9.33 11.55 -18.95
N ALA A 345 -9.81 11.25 -20.16
CA ALA A 345 -11.24 10.97 -20.38
C ALA A 345 -11.68 9.75 -19.56
N TYR A 346 -12.96 9.69 -19.20
CA TYR A 346 -13.51 8.50 -18.56
C TYR A 346 -13.56 7.32 -19.54
N HIS A 347 -13.12 6.16 -19.05
CA HIS A 347 -13.13 4.92 -19.83
C HIS A 347 -13.75 3.79 -19.00
N TRP A 348 -14.42 2.87 -19.66
CA TRP A 348 -14.83 1.63 -19.00
C TRP A 348 -13.60 0.76 -18.76
N PRO A 349 -13.44 0.24 -17.53
CA PRO A 349 -12.33 -0.68 -17.23
C PRO A 349 -12.37 -1.90 -18.16
N THR A 350 -11.22 -2.24 -18.75
CA THR A 350 -11.12 -3.41 -19.61
C THR A 350 -10.96 -4.67 -18.78
N PRO A 351 -11.89 -5.65 -18.84
CA PRO A 351 -11.85 -6.83 -17.96
C PRO A 351 -10.53 -7.62 -18.05
N ARG A 352 -9.97 -7.70 -19.25
CA ARG A 352 -8.70 -8.38 -19.50
C ARG A 352 -7.54 -7.71 -18.77
N HIS A 353 -7.46 -6.39 -18.79
CA HIS A 353 -6.39 -5.64 -18.13
C HIS A 353 -6.50 -5.73 -16.61
N VAL A 354 -7.73 -5.58 -16.08
CA VAL A 354 -8.00 -5.77 -14.65
C VAL A 354 -7.63 -7.18 -14.20
N ALA A 355 -8.02 -8.23 -14.94
CA ALA A 355 -7.71 -9.61 -14.60
C ALA A 355 -6.19 -9.90 -14.61
N LEU A 356 -5.48 -9.42 -15.65
CA LEU A 356 -4.02 -9.55 -15.71
C LEU A 356 -3.32 -8.76 -14.58
N GLY A 357 -3.80 -7.55 -14.29
CA GLY A 357 -3.30 -6.74 -13.20
C GLY A 357 -3.50 -7.41 -11.83
N LEU A 358 -4.66 -8.02 -11.59
CA LEU A 358 -4.93 -8.79 -10.38
C LEU A 358 -4.01 -10.02 -10.27
N TRP A 359 -3.87 -10.78 -11.34
CA TRP A 359 -2.98 -11.96 -11.36
C TRP A 359 -1.53 -11.59 -11.03
N GLN A 360 -1.00 -10.55 -11.68
CA GLN A 360 0.36 -10.08 -11.43
C GLN A 360 0.56 -9.63 -9.98
N ARG A 361 -0.43 -8.97 -9.39
CA ARG A 361 -0.39 -8.52 -7.99
C ARG A 361 -0.50 -9.70 -7.02
N ALA A 362 -1.36 -10.68 -7.31
CA ALA A 362 -1.48 -11.91 -6.52
C ALA A 362 -0.15 -12.68 -6.48
N VAL A 363 0.43 -12.96 -7.65
CA VAL A 363 1.71 -13.67 -7.74
C VAL A 363 2.85 -12.87 -7.09
N SER A 364 2.88 -11.56 -7.29
CA SER A 364 3.88 -10.69 -6.65
C SER A 364 3.75 -10.68 -5.13
N PHE A 365 2.53 -10.67 -4.60
CA PHE A 365 2.26 -10.75 -3.16
C PHE A 365 2.74 -12.08 -2.60
N LEU A 366 2.30 -13.21 -3.17
CA LEU A 366 2.68 -14.54 -2.69
C LEU A 366 4.20 -14.75 -2.72
N ARG A 367 4.87 -14.36 -3.81
CA ARG A 367 6.33 -14.51 -3.93
C ARG A 367 7.14 -13.60 -3.00
N ARG A 368 6.67 -12.37 -2.78
CA ARG A 368 7.45 -11.37 -2.02
C ARG A 368 7.14 -11.37 -0.54
N VAL A 369 5.87 -11.53 -0.20
CA VAL A 369 5.38 -11.42 1.18
C VAL A 369 5.27 -12.80 1.81
N GLY A 370 4.76 -13.79 1.05
CA GLY A 370 4.57 -15.15 1.55
C GLY A 370 5.83 -15.79 2.10
N GLY A 371 6.96 -15.67 1.36
CA GLY A 371 8.24 -16.22 1.83
C GLY A 371 8.76 -15.57 3.12
N VAL A 372 8.57 -14.26 3.27
CA VAL A 372 8.98 -13.53 4.48
C VAL A 372 8.11 -13.93 5.67
N ILE A 373 6.78 -13.98 5.48
CA ILE A 373 5.86 -14.38 6.56
C ILE A 373 6.12 -15.83 6.96
N LEU A 374 6.26 -16.74 6.01
CA LEU A 374 6.54 -18.15 6.30
C LEU A 374 7.83 -18.31 7.12
N PHE A 375 8.92 -17.66 6.67
CA PHE A 375 10.18 -17.68 7.43
C PHE A 375 10.00 -17.16 8.86
N LEU A 376 9.30 -16.03 9.01
CA LEU A 376 9.04 -15.44 10.33
C LEU A 376 8.15 -16.32 11.20
N THR A 377 7.12 -16.94 10.63
CA THR A 377 6.24 -17.84 11.40
C THR A 377 7.00 -19.06 11.90
N VAL A 378 7.85 -19.66 11.05
CA VAL A 378 8.72 -20.79 11.48
C VAL A 378 9.74 -20.35 12.52
N ALA A 379 10.36 -19.18 12.35
CA ALA A 379 11.31 -18.63 13.33
C ALA A 379 10.61 -18.34 14.67
N LEU A 380 9.41 -17.77 14.65
CA LEU A 380 8.63 -17.50 15.85
C LEU A 380 8.16 -18.79 16.53
N TRP A 381 7.74 -19.78 15.74
CA TRP A 381 7.42 -21.11 16.26
C TRP A 381 8.65 -21.69 16.97
N PHE A 382 9.83 -21.64 16.37
CA PHE A 382 11.08 -22.10 16.99
C PHE A 382 11.39 -21.36 18.30
N LEU A 383 11.34 -20.04 18.29
CA LEU A 383 11.57 -19.21 19.49
C LEU A 383 10.50 -19.43 20.59
N GLY A 384 9.26 -19.75 20.20
CA GLY A 384 8.16 -20.02 21.13
C GLY A 384 8.14 -21.45 21.67
N SER A 385 8.71 -22.43 20.94
CA SER A 385 8.71 -23.83 21.30
C SER A 385 9.97 -24.27 22.05
N PHE A 386 11.10 -23.56 21.91
CA PHE A 386 12.37 -23.94 22.51
C PHE A 386 12.92 -22.86 23.46
N PRO A 387 13.57 -23.27 24.58
CA PRO A 387 13.64 -24.63 25.12
C PRO A 387 12.28 -25.15 25.60
N ALA A 388 12.10 -26.47 25.59
CA ALA A 388 10.88 -27.09 26.09
C ALA A 388 10.77 -26.89 27.61
N PRO A 389 9.55 -26.83 28.17
CA PRO A 389 9.35 -26.70 29.61
C PRO A 389 9.98 -27.88 30.35
N PRO A 390 10.62 -27.66 31.52
CA PRO A 390 11.15 -28.73 32.34
C PRO A 390 10.03 -29.63 32.86
N ALA A 391 10.32 -30.91 33.09
CA ALA A 391 9.36 -31.86 33.64
C ALA A 391 8.81 -31.37 35.00
N GLY A 392 7.47 -31.18 35.09
CA GLY A 392 6.82 -30.64 36.28
C GLY A 392 6.56 -29.11 36.27
N ALA A 393 6.81 -28.44 35.17
CA ALA A 393 6.49 -27.02 35.03
C ALA A 393 4.98 -26.78 35.06
N THR A 394 4.53 -25.81 35.87
CA THR A 394 3.09 -25.47 36.06
C THR A 394 2.66 -24.27 35.22
N GLY A 395 3.57 -23.59 34.50
CA GLY A 395 3.29 -22.43 33.66
C GLY A 395 3.04 -22.80 32.20
N ALA A 396 2.56 -21.83 31.41
CA ALA A 396 2.41 -21.99 29.96
C ALA A 396 3.77 -22.32 29.29
N PRO A 397 3.84 -23.23 28.31
CA PRO A 397 5.08 -23.64 27.66
C PRO A 397 5.90 -22.46 27.12
N ILE A 398 5.24 -21.40 26.67
CA ILE A 398 5.87 -20.20 26.13
C ILE A 398 6.68 -19.42 27.18
N GLU A 399 6.36 -19.54 28.47
CA GLU A 399 7.09 -18.85 29.55
C GLU A 399 8.53 -19.31 29.67
N TYR A 400 8.80 -20.56 29.33
CA TYR A 400 10.11 -21.19 29.41
C TYR A 400 10.92 -21.03 28.12
N SER A 401 10.28 -20.57 27.06
CA SER A 401 10.88 -20.40 25.74
C SER A 401 11.78 -19.15 25.64
N VAL A 402 12.56 -19.09 24.56
CA VAL A 402 13.35 -17.89 24.22
C VAL A 402 12.42 -16.68 24.02
N ALA A 403 11.26 -16.87 23.38
CA ALA A 403 10.27 -15.81 23.22
C ALA A 403 9.77 -15.28 24.57
N GLY A 404 9.51 -16.16 25.54
CA GLY A 404 9.11 -15.79 26.90
C GLY A 404 10.19 -14.99 27.63
N THR A 405 11.44 -15.40 27.50
CA THR A 405 12.59 -14.68 28.09
C THR A 405 12.75 -13.29 27.48
N LEU A 406 12.64 -13.20 26.16
CA LEU A 406 12.69 -11.93 25.41
C LEU A 406 11.53 -11.00 25.81
N GLY A 407 10.32 -11.56 25.95
CA GLY A 407 9.14 -10.83 26.39
C GLY A 407 9.26 -10.24 27.78
N ARG A 408 9.78 -11.01 28.75
CA ARG A 408 10.09 -10.50 30.09
C ARG A 408 11.12 -9.38 30.07
N TRP A 409 12.18 -9.52 29.27
CA TRP A 409 13.17 -8.46 29.13
C TRP A 409 12.56 -7.20 28.49
N LEU A 410 11.72 -7.38 27.48
CA LEU A 410 11.04 -6.27 26.81
C LEU A 410 10.01 -5.59 27.74
N SER A 411 9.40 -6.35 28.66
CA SER A 411 8.41 -5.79 29.59
C SER A 411 9.00 -4.71 30.50
N TYR A 412 10.27 -4.78 30.90
CA TYR A 412 10.94 -3.69 31.65
C TYR A 412 10.94 -2.37 30.90
N LEU A 413 11.09 -2.43 29.56
CA LEU A 413 11.05 -1.23 28.72
C LEU A 413 9.62 -0.71 28.52
N LEU A 414 8.62 -1.59 28.52
CA LEU A 414 7.22 -1.29 28.24
C LEU A 414 6.36 -1.12 29.50
N GLU A 415 6.88 -1.39 30.67
CA GLU A 415 6.22 -1.18 31.96
C GLU A 415 5.72 0.26 32.16
N PRO A 416 6.48 1.34 31.81
CA PRO A 416 6.02 2.71 31.94
C PRO A 416 4.77 3.04 31.11
N VAL A 417 4.48 2.24 30.09
CA VAL A 417 3.34 2.33 29.18
C VAL A 417 2.17 1.46 29.67
N GLY A 418 2.37 0.69 30.76
CA GLY A 418 1.38 -0.19 31.35
C GLY A 418 1.25 -1.55 30.67
N PHE A 419 2.28 -1.98 29.90
CA PHE A 419 2.23 -3.29 29.22
C PHE A 419 2.85 -4.37 30.11
N ASN A 420 2.13 -5.45 30.28
CA ASN A 420 2.60 -6.63 30.96
C ASN A 420 3.49 -7.49 30.04
N TRP A 421 4.10 -8.54 30.60
CA TRP A 421 5.01 -9.43 29.87
C TRP A 421 4.26 -10.19 28.73
N GLN A 422 2.98 -10.53 28.92
CA GLN A 422 2.15 -11.21 27.92
C GLN A 422 1.95 -10.32 26.68
N ILE A 423 1.61 -9.04 26.88
CA ILE A 423 1.51 -8.06 25.81
C ILE A 423 2.89 -7.91 25.13
N SER A 424 3.97 -7.81 25.92
CA SER A 424 5.33 -7.62 25.40
C SER A 424 5.76 -8.77 24.51
N ILE A 425 5.45 -10.02 24.87
CA ILE A 425 5.70 -11.19 24.02
C ILE A 425 4.87 -11.11 22.73
N ALA A 426 3.57 -10.82 22.83
CA ALA A 426 2.68 -10.79 21.67
C ALA A 426 3.04 -9.68 20.67
N LEU A 427 3.67 -8.59 21.11
CA LEU A 427 4.14 -7.53 20.24
C LEU A 427 5.28 -7.97 19.31
N VAL A 428 6.12 -8.93 19.72
CA VAL A 428 7.25 -9.43 18.91
C VAL A 428 6.75 -10.07 17.60
N PRO A 429 5.88 -11.10 17.63
CA PRO A 429 5.28 -11.62 16.39
C PRO A 429 4.37 -10.61 15.70
N GLY A 430 3.73 -9.71 16.44
CA GLY A 430 2.94 -8.62 15.90
C GLY A 430 3.70 -7.63 15.01
N MET A 431 5.02 -7.56 15.15
CA MET A 431 5.87 -6.83 14.22
C MET A 431 6.09 -7.56 12.89
N ALA A 432 5.97 -8.87 12.88
CA ALA A 432 6.03 -9.66 11.64
C ALA A 432 4.73 -9.51 10.84
N ALA A 433 3.58 -9.75 11.50
CA ALA A 433 2.25 -9.58 10.95
C ALA A 433 1.29 -9.20 12.09
N ARG A 434 0.55 -8.12 11.93
CA ARG A 434 -0.25 -7.52 13.02
C ARG A 434 -1.40 -8.39 13.49
N GLU A 435 -2.00 -9.13 12.58
CA GLU A 435 -3.07 -10.08 12.87
C GLU A 435 -2.61 -11.22 13.80
N VAL A 436 -1.33 -11.54 13.79
CA VAL A 436 -0.75 -12.60 14.63
C VAL A 436 -0.76 -12.23 16.13
N VAL A 437 -0.90 -10.95 16.47
CA VAL A 437 -0.97 -10.52 17.88
C VAL A 437 -2.11 -11.20 18.64
N VAL A 438 -3.29 -11.31 18.01
CA VAL A 438 -4.48 -11.92 18.65
C VAL A 438 -4.24 -13.41 18.90
N SER A 439 -3.72 -14.13 17.93
CA SER A 439 -3.40 -15.56 18.10
C SER A 439 -2.23 -15.77 19.07
N SER A 440 -1.22 -14.90 19.05
CA SER A 440 -0.12 -14.95 20.02
C SER A 440 -0.59 -14.71 21.46
N LEU A 441 -1.49 -13.76 21.69
CA LEU A 441 -2.11 -13.56 22.99
C LEU A 441 -2.91 -14.79 23.43
N ALA A 442 -3.70 -15.39 22.53
CA ALA A 442 -4.41 -16.62 22.83
C ALA A 442 -3.48 -17.76 23.23
N THR A 443 -2.36 -17.91 22.54
CA THR A 443 -1.32 -18.90 22.86
C THR A 443 -0.67 -18.62 24.23
N VAL A 444 -0.34 -17.36 24.53
CA VAL A 444 0.26 -16.96 25.80
C VAL A 444 -0.68 -17.24 26.99
N TYR A 445 -1.99 -17.06 26.79
CA TYR A 445 -3.00 -17.40 27.81
C TYR A 445 -3.42 -18.86 27.80
N ALA A 446 -2.76 -19.72 27.00
CA ALA A 446 -3.05 -21.17 26.90
C ALA A 446 -4.52 -21.49 26.59
N LEU A 447 -5.17 -20.67 25.78
CA LEU A 447 -6.54 -20.89 25.34
C LEU A 447 -6.55 -21.95 24.24
N GLY A 448 -7.30 -23.04 24.44
CA GLY A 448 -7.28 -24.22 23.55
C GLY A 448 -7.82 -23.96 22.14
N ASP A 449 -7.46 -24.87 21.22
CA ASP A 449 -7.73 -24.85 19.78
C ASP A 449 -9.19 -25.26 19.46
N GLY A 450 -10.15 -24.43 19.56
CA GLY A 450 -11.49 -24.90 19.20
C GLY A 450 -12.53 -23.82 18.90
N SER A 451 -12.25 -22.60 19.26
CA SER A 451 -13.14 -21.46 19.05
C SER A 451 -12.37 -20.26 18.50
N PRO A 452 -13.03 -19.28 17.86
CA PRO A 452 -12.36 -18.08 17.41
C PRO A 452 -11.57 -17.43 18.56
N ALA A 453 -10.26 -17.40 18.46
CA ALA A 453 -9.33 -16.94 19.50
C ALA A 453 -9.76 -15.60 20.14
N ALA A 454 -10.34 -14.70 19.37
CA ALA A 454 -10.84 -13.42 19.86
C ALA A 454 -12.00 -13.56 20.86
N GLN A 455 -12.90 -14.53 20.70
CA GLN A 455 -14.06 -14.71 21.59
C GLN A 455 -13.65 -15.27 22.94
N LEU A 456 -12.69 -16.20 22.97
CA LEU A 456 -12.16 -16.77 24.20
C LEU A 456 -11.27 -15.77 24.96
N LEU A 457 -10.57 -14.92 24.22
CA LEU A 457 -9.59 -13.99 24.77
C LEU A 457 -10.26 -12.76 25.43
N GLN A 458 -11.41 -12.29 24.89
CA GLN A 458 -12.08 -11.09 25.41
C GLN A 458 -12.36 -11.14 26.93
N PRO A 459 -13.01 -12.18 27.50
CA PRO A 459 -13.28 -12.23 28.94
C PRO A 459 -12.01 -12.33 29.77
N VAL A 460 -10.97 -13.03 29.27
CA VAL A 460 -9.71 -13.21 30.00
C VAL A 460 -8.95 -11.88 30.12
N ILE A 461 -8.85 -11.13 29.02
CA ILE A 461 -8.16 -9.83 29.04
C ILE A 461 -8.98 -8.78 29.81
N ALA A 462 -10.32 -8.82 29.74
CA ALA A 462 -11.19 -7.89 30.46
C ALA A 462 -11.05 -8.02 31.98
N GLN A 463 -10.74 -9.23 32.48
CA GLN A 463 -10.51 -9.46 33.92
C GLN A 463 -9.04 -9.20 34.32
N GLY A 464 -8.09 -9.45 33.42
CA GLY A 464 -6.67 -9.42 33.74
C GLY A 464 -5.97 -8.09 33.45
N TRP A 465 -6.56 -7.19 32.67
CA TRP A 465 -5.95 -5.92 32.27
C TRP A 465 -6.73 -4.73 32.80
N SER A 466 -6.03 -3.62 33.11
CA SER A 466 -6.70 -2.35 33.36
C SER A 466 -7.20 -1.73 32.03
N ALA A 467 -8.28 -0.95 32.12
CA ALA A 467 -8.75 -0.21 30.96
C ALA A 467 -7.69 0.76 30.43
N ALA A 468 -6.87 1.34 31.32
CA ALA A 468 -5.74 2.18 30.94
C ALA A 468 -4.72 1.44 30.06
N THR A 469 -4.39 0.18 30.37
CA THR A 469 -3.52 -0.68 29.56
C THR A 469 -4.13 -0.92 28.17
N ALA A 470 -5.43 -1.20 28.11
CA ALA A 470 -6.12 -1.43 26.84
C ALA A 470 -6.12 -0.18 25.94
N TYR A 471 -6.40 1.00 26.50
CA TYR A 471 -6.35 2.26 25.75
C TYR A 471 -4.95 2.64 25.30
N ALA A 472 -3.94 2.40 26.14
CA ALA A 472 -2.54 2.57 25.77
C ALA A 472 -2.15 1.65 24.61
N LEU A 473 -2.61 0.40 24.62
CA LEU A 473 -2.34 -0.56 23.55
C LEU A 473 -3.05 -0.18 22.25
N LEU A 474 -4.28 0.35 22.32
CA LEU A 474 -4.95 0.93 21.14
C LEU A 474 -4.14 2.09 20.55
N ALA A 475 -3.67 3.02 21.37
CA ALA A 475 -2.84 4.14 20.93
C ALA A 475 -1.50 3.65 20.34
N TRP A 476 -0.87 2.65 20.94
CA TRP A 476 0.32 2.00 20.39
C TRP A 476 0.07 1.48 18.99
N PHE A 477 -1.02 0.75 18.76
CA PHE A 477 -1.33 0.16 17.46
C PHE A 477 -1.68 1.21 16.39
N VAL A 478 -2.08 2.42 16.76
CA VAL A 478 -2.27 3.53 15.79
C VAL A 478 -0.93 3.96 15.19
N PHE A 479 0.13 4.07 15.98
CA PHE A 479 1.39 4.70 15.55
C PHE A 479 2.55 3.73 15.35
N ALA A 480 2.50 2.55 15.95
CA ALA A 480 3.59 1.57 15.90
C ALA A 480 3.98 1.22 14.44
N PRO A 481 5.25 0.88 14.18
CA PRO A 481 5.71 0.49 12.86
C PRO A 481 4.87 -0.65 12.29
N GLN A 482 4.70 -0.65 10.98
CA GLN A 482 3.96 -1.67 10.24
C GLN A 482 4.73 -3.00 10.25
N CYS A 483 4.19 -3.99 9.54
CA CYS A 483 4.83 -5.28 9.38
C CYS A 483 6.21 -5.18 8.70
N LEU A 484 7.08 -6.17 8.95
CA LEU A 484 8.43 -6.24 8.36
C LEU A 484 8.42 -6.20 6.83
N SER A 485 7.34 -6.70 6.20
CA SER A 485 7.14 -6.62 4.75
C SER A 485 7.05 -5.18 4.25
N THR A 486 6.49 -4.26 5.03
CA THR A 486 6.47 -2.81 4.72
C THR A 486 7.88 -2.22 4.72
N LEU A 487 8.70 -2.59 5.73
CA LEU A 487 10.10 -2.17 5.80
C LEU A 487 10.92 -2.68 4.61
N ALA A 488 10.69 -3.93 4.22
CA ALA A 488 11.32 -4.52 3.03
C ALA A 488 10.90 -3.79 1.74
N ALA A 489 9.64 -3.34 1.64
CA ALA A 489 9.17 -2.54 0.51
C ALA A 489 9.87 -1.17 0.46
N VAL A 490 9.93 -0.44 1.59
CA VAL A 490 10.63 0.85 1.67
C VAL A 490 12.12 0.69 1.32
N ARG A 491 12.78 -0.34 1.86
CA ARG A 491 14.19 -0.63 1.54
C ARG A 491 14.41 -0.80 0.03
N ARG A 492 13.51 -1.50 -0.66
CA ARG A 492 13.61 -1.71 -2.11
C ARG A 492 13.38 -0.43 -2.90
N GLU A 493 12.41 0.39 -2.47
CA GLU A 493 12.09 1.66 -3.15
C GLU A 493 13.16 2.74 -2.93
N THR A 494 13.88 2.67 -1.81
CA THR A 494 14.92 3.64 -1.46
C THR A 494 16.35 3.14 -1.69
N ASN A 495 16.52 1.86 -2.10
CA ASN A 495 17.81 1.19 -2.29
C ASN A 495 18.78 1.34 -1.09
N GLY A 496 18.25 1.42 0.13
CA GLY A 496 19.08 1.63 1.32
C GLY A 496 18.37 1.33 2.63
N TRP A 497 19.13 1.24 3.72
CA TRP A 497 18.60 1.02 5.06
C TRP A 497 18.32 2.32 5.86
N ARG A 498 18.82 3.47 5.40
CA ARG A 498 18.68 4.74 6.13
C ARG A 498 17.24 5.15 6.32
N ILE A 499 16.44 5.10 5.25
CA ILE A 499 15.02 5.50 5.30
C ILE A 499 14.17 4.50 6.10
N PRO A 500 14.28 3.15 5.90
CA PRO A 500 13.63 2.19 6.77
C PRO A 500 13.99 2.33 8.25
N ALA A 501 15.26 2.53 8.58
CA ALA A 501 15.70 2.72 9.96
C ALA A 501 15.11 3.99 10.59
N LEU A 502 15.13 5.12 9.87
CA LEU A 502 14.47 6.36 10.29
C LEU A 502 12.97 6.12 10.51
N MET A 503 12.30 5.40 9.59
CA MET A 503 10.88 5.10 9.69
C MET A 503 10.56 4.29 10.94
N VAL A 504 11.31 3.24 11.23
CA VAL A 504 11.13 2.41 12.43
C VAL A 504 11.35 3.24 13.69
N SER A 505 12.43 4.00 13.74
CA SER A 505 12.81 4.78 14.94
C SER A 505 11.74 5.81 15.31
N TYR A 506 11.27 6.63 14.35
CA TYR A 506 10.28 7.64 14.68
C TYR A 506 8.89 7.05 14.95
N LEU A 507 8.50 5.94 14.27
CA LEU A 507 7.22 5.28 14.53
C LEU A 507 7.20 4.64 15.92
N PHE A 508 8.29 4.01 16.35
CA PHE A 508 8.40 3.49 17.71
C PHE A 508 8.35 4.61 18.76
N ALA A 509 9.10 5.69 18.54
CA ALA A 509 9.07 6.83 19.43
C ALA A 509 7.67 7.43 19.54
N LEU A 510 6.98 7.61 18.40
CA LEU A 510 5.62 8.15 18.36
C LEU A 510 4.61 7.21 19.06
N ALA A 511 4.71 5.90 18.81
CA ALA A 511 3.87 4.90 19.45
C ALA A 511 4.08 4.86 20.96
N TYR A 512 5.33 4.88 21.40
CA TYR A 512 5.69 4.88 22.82
C TYR A 512 5.15 6.12 23.53
N VAL A 513 5.37 7.30 22.97
CA VAL A 513 4.90 8.57 23.54
C VAL A 513 3.37 8.60 23.56
N ALA A 514 2.71 8.22 22.48
CA ALA A 514 1.25 8.19 22.41
C ALA A 514 0.64 7.23 23.45
N ALA A 515 1.20 6.02 23.55
CA ALA A 515 0.73 5.03 24.50
C ALA A 515 1.01 5.48 25.95
N TRP A 516 2.17 6.07 26.24
CA TRP A 516 2.51 6.61 27.55
C TRP A 516 1.56 7.73 27.97
N ILE A 517 1.30 8.69 27.09
CA ILE A 517 0.34 9.78 27.36
C ILE A 517 -1.05 9.18 27.64
N THR A 518 -1.52 8.27 26.77
CA THR A 518 -2.84 7.65 26.92
C THR A 518 -2.93 6.89 28.23
N TYR A 519 -1.91 6.12 28.61
CA TYR A 519 -1.86 5.39 29.86
C TYR A 519 -1.96 6.32 31.07
N ARG A 520 -1.14 7.39 31.10
CA ARG A 520 -1.15 8.38 32.20
C ARG A 520 -2.47 9.13 32.32
N VAL A 521 -3.04 9.54 31.20
CA VAL A 521 -4.35 10.21 31.18
C VAL A 521 -5.46 9.29 31.66
N ALA A 522 -5.47 8.05 31.20
CA ALA A 522 -6.46 7.06 31.62
C ALA A 522 -6.38 6.76 33.13
N LEU A 523 -5.17 6.59 33.67
CA LEU A 523 -4.97 6.43 35.13
C LEU A 523 -5.44 7.66 35.93
N ALA A 524 -5.21 8.89 35.42
CA ALA A 524 -5.66 10.10 36.08
C ALA A 524 -7.21 10.23 36.10
N TRP A 525 -7.90 9.59 35.15
CA TRP A 525 -9.36 9.54 35.07
C TRP A 525 -9.99 8.35 35.78
N GLY A 526 -9.16 7.51 36.46
CA GLY A 526 -9.63 6.38 37.28
C GLY A 526 -9.99 5.13 36.46
N ALA A 527 -9.37 4.95 35.29
CA ALA A 527 -9.59 3.80 34.40
C ALA A 527 -8.64 2.63 34.70
#